data_159de661fde7963943c4cb77994d3daf
#
_entry.id   159de661fde7963943c4cb77994d3daf
#
_cell.length_a   1.000
_cell.length_b   1.000
_cell.length_c   1.000
_cell.angle_alpha   90.00
_cell.angle_beta   90.00
_cell.angle_gamma   90.00
#
_symmetry.space_group_name_H-M   'P 1'
#
loop_
_entity.id
_entity.type
_entity.pdbx_description
1 polymer ?
#
loop_
_entity_poly.entity_id
_entity_poly.type
_entity_poly.pdbx_seq_one_letter_code
_entity_poly.pdbx_strand_id
1 'polypeptide(L)'
;MKKKKVGRAWISGVCDPYQPLEKRYMLTKRCLDILVENGWPFTVLTKSPLVLRDIEALKRLNDTEVGFTITTADEKIRKIFEPGAPPSSKRIKALANLHSKGIRTFAMIAPILPGAEGLVSTLQGKVENVLLDKLNYHYADWTYKRYGMQWAMEDGFFSQKGGS
;
A
#
# COMPACT_ATOMS: atom_id res chain seq x y z
N MET A 1 13.90 9.38 -35.23
CA MET A 1 13.49 8.47 -34.15
C MET A 1 12.27 9.06 -33.43
N LYS A 2 11.13 8.36 -33.39
CA LYS A 2 10.00 8.79 -32.57
C LYS A 2 10.42 8.66 -31.08
N LYS A 3 10.45 9.80 -30.34
CA LYS A 3 10.64 9.76 -28.88
C LYS A 3 9.53 8.90 -28.28
N LYS A 4 9.89 7.76 -27.67
CA LYS A 4 8.92 6.96 -26.90
C LYS A 4 8.35 7.87 -25.80
N LYS A 5 7.02 7.85 -25.62
CA LYS A 5 6.39 8.52 -24.48
C LYS A 5 6.96 7.87 -23.21
N VAL A 6 7.40 8.71 -22.28
CA VAL A 6 7.81 8.27 -20.95
C VAL A 6 6.58 7.68 -20.26
N GLY A 7 6.66 6.41 -19.87
CA GLY A 7 5.62 5.75 -19.09
C GLY A 7 5.79 6.05 -17.60
N ARG A 8 4.91 5.50 -16.76
CA ARG A 8 5.04 5.53 -15.30
C ARG A 8 5.67 4.22 -14.81
N ALA A 9 6.69 4.29 -13.98
CA ALA A 9 7.28 3.13 -13.35
C ALA A 9 6.44 2.74 -12.10
N TRP A 10 5.99 1.47 -12.05
CA TRP A 10 5.34 0.92 -10.86
C TRP A 10 6.38 0.15 -10.03
N ILE A 11 6.63 0.62 -8.80
CA ILE A 11 7.60 0.03 -7.88
C ILE A 11 6.85 -0.81 -6.85
N SER A 12 7.02 -2.10 -6.89
CA SER A 12 6.30 -3.17 -6.16
C SER A 12 5.18 -3.83 -6.97
N GLY A 13 5.57 -4.77 -7.82
CA GLY A 13 4.60 -5.64 -8.49
C GLY A 13 4.38 -6.96 -7.77
N VAL A 14 5.42 -7.48 -7.10
CA VAL A 14 5.42 -8.83 -6.49
C VAL A 14 5.84 -8.80 -5.02
N CYS A 15 6.81 -7.98 -4.66
CA CYS A 15 7.34 -7.90 -3.30
C CYS A 15 7.47 -6.45 -2.84
N ASP A 16 7.43 -6.24 -1.52
CA ASP A 16 7.57 -4.89 -0.95
C ASP A 16 8.96 -4.32 -1.23
N PRO A 17 9.09 -3.13 -1.83
CA PRO A 17 10.37 -2.52 -2.13
C PRO A 17 11.11 -2.03 -0.88
N TYR A 18 10.40 -1.89 0.24
CA TYR A 18 10.97 -1.45 1.52
C TYR A 18 11.03 -2.57 2.56
N GLN A 19 11.50 -3.75 2.13
CA GLN A 19 11.80 -4.86 3.03
C GLN A 19 12.86 -4.46 4.07
N PRO A 20 13.00 -5.16 5.20
CA PRO A 20 13.96 -4.82 6.25
C PRO A 20 15.41 -4.64 5.76
N LEU A 21 15.83 -5.42 4.74
CA LEU A 21 17.17 -5.33 4.15
C LEU A 21 17.41 -4.02 3.38
N GLU A 22 16.35 -3.34 2.96
CA GLU A 22 16.44 -2.05 2.27
C GLU A 22 17.08 -0.96 3.17
N LYS A 23 17.01 -1.10 4.51
CA LYS A 23 17.74 -0.24 5.44
C LYS A 23 19.25 -0.29 5.20
N ARG A 24 19.77 -1.46 4.83
CA ARG A 24 21.20 -1.70 4.64
C ARG A 24 21.63 -1.48 3.19
N TYR A 25 20.91 -2.05 2.24
CA TYR A 25 21.36 -2.08 0.84
C TYR A 25 20.92 -0.87 0.02
N MET A 26 19.87 -0.16 0.44
CA MET A 26 19.34 1.04 -0.21
C MET A 26 19.09 0.89 -1.73
N LEU A 27 18.66 -0.30 -2.17
CA LEU A 27 18.46 -0.59 -3.59
C LEU A 27 17.28 0.18 -4.15
N THR A 28 16.17 0.20 -3.41
CA THR A 28 14.98 0.99 -3.78
C THR A 28 15.33 2.45 -3.89
N LYS A 29 16.01 3.00 -2.86
CA LYS A 29 16.46 4.40 -2.88
C LYS A 29 17.26 4.72 -4.14
N ARG A 30 18.25 3.90 -4.48
CA ARG A 30 19.09 4.08 -5.67
C ARG A 30 18.28 4.04 -6.96
N CYS A 31 17.30 3.13 -7.06
CA CYS A 31 16.38 3.09 -8.19
C CYS A 31 15.54 4.38 -8.30
N LEU A 32 15.01 4.87 -7.17
CA LEU A 32 14.26 6.13 -7.14
C LEU A 32 15.12 7.32 -7.59
N ASP A 33 16.36 7.41 -7.11
CA ASP A 33 17.28 8.48 -7.50
C ASP A 33 17.50 8.48 -9.03
N ILE A 34 17.71 7.31 -9.64
CA ILE A 34 17.86 7.19 -11.10
C ILE A 34 16.58 7.61 -11.85
N LEU A 35 15.40 7.21 -11.37
CA LEU A 35 14.14 7.60 -11.98
C LEU A 35 13.94 9.12 -11.92
N VAL A 36 14.25 9.72 -10.78
CA VAL A 36 14.19 11.16 -10.57
C VAL A 36 15.15 11.90 -11.48
N GLU A 37 16.41 11.48 -11.59
CA GLU A 37 17.43 12.08 -12.45
C GLU A 37 17.03 12.05 -13.93
N ASN A 38 16.29 11.03 -14.35
CA ASN A 38 15.83 10.86 -15.73
C ASN A 38 14.40 11.40 -15.97
N GLY A 39 13.77 12.04 -14.97
CA GLY A 39 12.42 12.61 -15.08
C GLY A 39 11.32 11.56 -15.29
N TRP A 40 11.51 10.33 -14.80
CA TRP A 40 10.52 9.26 -14.92
C TRP A 40 9.54 9.29 -13.75
N PRO A 41 8.24 9.56 -14.01
CA PRO A 41 7.24 9.46 -12.96
C PRO A 41 7.10 8.04 -12.47
N PHE A 42 6.82 7.89 -11.18
CA PHE A 42 6.68 6.56 -10.59
C PHE A 42 5.63 6.52 -9.49
N THR A 43 5.10 5.32 -9.28
CA THR A 43 4.23 4.97 -8.17
C THR A 43 4.93 3.94 -7.30
N VAL A 44 4.96 4.16 -6.00
CA VAL A 44 5.46 3.22 -5.00
C VAL A 44 4.30 2.64 -4.23
N LEU A 45 4.23 1.32 -4.08
CA LEU A 45 3.31 0.66 -3.17
C LEU A 45 4.09 -0.11 -2.11
N THR A 46 3.78 0.10 -0.83
CA THR A 46 4.51 -0.54 0.27
C THR A 46 3.62 -0.77 1.50
N LYS A 47 4.06 -1.62 2.41
CA LYS A 47 3.55 -1.74 3.79
C LYS A 47 4.50 -1.09 4.81
N SER A 48 5.66 -0.60 4.36
CA SER A 48 6.77 -0.20 5.23
C SER A 48 6.87 1.32 5.42
N PRO A 49 6.79 1.83 6.66
CA PRO A 49 7.09 3.22 6.95
C PRO A 49 8.52 3.68 6.59
N LEU A 50 9.40 2.75 6.22
CA LEU A 50 10.76 3.06 5.78
C LEU A 50 10.79 3.97 4.54
N VAL A 51 9.73 4.01 3.74
CA VAL A 51 9.57 4.93 2.60
C VAL A 51 9.73 6.40 3.00
N LEU A 52 9.45 6.76 4.25
CA LEU A 52 9.66 8.11 4.77
C LEU A 52 11.12 8.58 4.73
N ARG A 53 12.08 7.65 4.68
CA ARG A 53 13.50 7.97 4.47
C ARG A 53 13.74 8.71 3.16
N ASP A 54 12.95 8.39 2.14
CA ASP A 54 13.19 8.83 0.76
C ASP A 54 12.29 10.00 0.33
N ILE A 55 11.66 10.71 1.28
CA ILE A 55 10.75 11.85 1.04
C ILE A 55 11.36 12.88 0.08
N GLU A 56 12.63 13.20 0.22
CA GLU A 56 13.27 14.20 -0.63
C GLU A 56 13.35 13.74 -2.10
N ALA A 57 13.56 12.47 -2.37
CA ALA A 57 13.49 11.93 -3.73
C ALA A 57 12.04 11.92 -4.25
N LEU A 58 11.08 11.56 -3.39
CA LEU A 58 9.65 11.52 -3.75
C LEU A 58 9.09 12.89 -4.13
N LYS A 59 9.62 13.99 -3.57
CA LYS A 59 9.19 15.37 -3.85
C LYS A 59 9.78 15.98 -5.12
N ARG A 60 10.82 15.40 -5.67
CA ARG A 60 11.55 15.98 -6.82
C ARG A 60 10.76 15.93 -8.13
N LEU A 61 9.77 15.06 -8.24
CA LEU A 61 8.89 14.97 -9.41
C LEU A 61 7.44 15.22 -8.99
N ASN A 62 6.76 16.12 -9.70
CA ASN A 62 5.36 16.47 -9.43
C ASN A 62 4.39 15.30 -9.65
N ASP A 63 4.78 14.29 -10.43
CA ASP A 63 3.95 13.13 -10.77
C ASP A 63 4.46 11.86 -10.08
N THR A 64 4.83 11.98 -8.81
CA THR A 64 5.16 10.85 -7.93
C THR A 64 3.97 10.52 -7.04
N GLU A 65 3.75 9.24 -6.80
CA GLU A 65 2.63 8.75 -6.00
C GLU A 65 3.08 7.63 -5.08
N VAL A 66 2.61 7.65 -3.83
CA VAL A 66 2.94 6.62 -2.84
C VAL A 66 1.67 6.04 -2.25
N GLY A 67 1.53 4.73 -2.36
CA GLY A 67 0.45 3.95 -1.76
C GLY A 67 0.91 3.11 -0.59
N PHE A 68 0.00 2.91 0.36
CA PHE A 68 0.15 1.91 1.40
C PHE A 68 -0.90 0.84 1.27
N THR A 69 -0.47 -0.44 1.30
CA THR A 69 -1.41 -1.54 1.49
C THR A 69 -1.81 -1.60 2.96
N ILE A 70 -3.12 -1.47 3.23
CA ILE A 70 -3.71 -1.51 4.57
C ILE A 70 -5.00 -2.33 4.48
N THR A 71 -4.93 -3.59 4.87
CA THR A 71 -5.99 -4.58 4.61
C THR A 71 -7.13 -4.55 5.62
N THR A 72 -6.88 -4.01 6.82
CA THR A 72 -7.85 -3.93 7.92
C THR A 72 -7.41 -2.89 8.96
N ALA A 73 -8.37 -2.34 9.69
CA ALA A 73 -8.13 -1.54 10.89
C ALA A 73 -7.93 -2.40 12.15
N ASP A 74 -8.37 -3.65 12.12
CA ASP A 74 -8.25 -4.59 13.26
C ASP A 74 -6.84 -5.20 13.32
N GLU A 75 -6.08 -4.85 14.36
CA GLU A 75 -4.72 -5.36 14.56
C GLU A 75 -4.67 -6.87 14.88
N LYS A 76 -5.73 -7.48 15.39
CA LYS A 76 -5.78 -8.93 15.60
C LYS A 76 -5.89 -9.64 14.25
N ILE A 77 -6.78 -9.18 13.39
CA ILE A 77 -6.93 -9.68 12.02
C ILE A 77 -5.63 -9.46 11.23
N ARG A 78 -5.06 -8.25 11.29
CA ARG A 78 -3.77 -7.96 10.63
C ARG A 78 -2.68 -8.95 11.07
N LYS A 79 -2.53 -9.24 12.37
CA LYS A 79 -1.51 -10.18 12.85
C LYS A 79 -1.69 -11.60 12.32
N ILE A 80 -2.93 -12.01 12.07
CA ILE A 80 -3.25 -13.33 11.51
C ILE A 80 -2.84 -13.41 10.04
N PHE A 81 -3.21 -12.40 9.25
CA PHE A 81 -3.00 -12.42 7.79
C PHE A 81 -1.65 -11.83 7.35
N GLU A 82 -1.11 -10.91 8.12
CA GLU A 82 0.14 -10.19 7.81
C GLU A 82 1.09 -10.15 9.03
N PRO A 83 1.53 -11.30 9.58
CA PRO A 83 2.25 -11.36 10.86
C PRO A 83 3.56 -10.58 10.85
N GLY A 84 4.26 -10.54 9.70
CA GLY A 84 5.54 -9.85 9.53
C GLY A 84 5.42 -8.36 9.13
N ALA A 85 4.21 -7.88 8.86
CA ALA A 85 4.05 -6.51 8.37
C ALA A 85 3.92 -5.50 9.53
N PRO A 86 4.33 -4.24 9.32
CA PRO A 86 4.13 -3.17 10.30
C PRO A 86 2.65 -2.99 10.68
N PRO A 87 2.34 -2.55 11.91
CA PRO A 87 0.97 -2.25 12.33
C PRO A 87 0.25 -1.29 11.40
N SER A 88 -1.07 -1.48 11.21
CA SER A 88 -1.90 -0.60 10.36
C SER A 88 -1.79 0.86 10.80
N SER A 89 -1.76 1.13 12.10
CA SER A 89 -1.59 2.48 12.66
C SER A 89 -0.27 3.15 12.23
N LYS A 90 0.83 2.40 12.12
CA LYS A 90 2.11 2.94 11.65
C LYS A 90 2.09 3.24 10.15
N ARG A 91 1.41 2.39 9.35
CA ARG A 91 1.21 2.61 7.91
C ARG A 91 0.38 3.87 7.67
N ILE A 92 -0.73 4.04 8.39
CA ILE A 92 -1.61 5.22 8.30
C ILE A 92 -0.87 6.50 8.71
N LYS A 93 -0.08 6.46 9.79
CA LYS A 93 0.75 7.61 10.19
C LYS A 93 1.78 7.98 9.13
N ALA A 94 2.42 7.00 8.50
CA ALA A 94 3.38 7.25 7.42
C ALA A 94 2.70 7.85 6.20
N LEU A 95 1.53 7.33 5.83
CA LEU A 95 0.71 7.84 4.73
C LEU A 95 0.30 9.30 4.97
N ALA A 96 -0.24 9.61 6.16
CA ALA A 96 -0.60 10.97 6.54
C ALA A 96 0.60 11.94 6.52
N ASN A 97 1.78 11.48 6.93
CA ASN A 97 3.00 12.27 6.85
C ASN A 97 3.39 12.60 5.40
N LEU A 98 3.32 11.62 4.48
CA LEU A 98 3.59 11.86 3.06
C LEU A 98 2.57 12.85 2.47
N HIS A 99 1.29 12.65 2.76
CA HIS A 99 0.21 13.52 2.30
C HIS A 99 0.40 14.97 2.80
N SER A 100 0.71 15.16 4.08
CA SER A 100 0.96 16.50 4.66
C SER A 100 2.18 17.21 4.06
N LYS A 101 3.07 16.48 3.39
CA LYS A 101 4.23 17.01 2.68
C LYS A 101 3.96 17.25 1.19
N GLY A 102 2.72 17.14 0.75
CA GLY A 102 2.29 17.38 -0.63
C GLY A 102 2.63 16.25 -1.61
N ILE A 103 2.97 15.06 -1.12
CA ILE A 103 3.14 13.89 -1.96
C ILE A 103 1.77 13.27 -2.20
N ARG A 104 1.44 12.97 -3.47
CA ARG A 104 0.20 12.26 -3.82
C ARG A 104 0.17 10.89 -3.16
N THR A 105 -0.92 10.58 -2.48
CA THR A 105 -1.05 9.36 -1.68
C THR A 105 -2.31 8.58 -2.00
N PHE A 106 -2.24 7.25 -1.90
CA PHE A 106 -3.39 6.38 -1.97
C PHE A 106 -3.31 5.24 -0.95
N ALA A 107 -4.45 4.71 -0.55
CA ALA A 107 -4.52 3.47 0.21
C ALA A 107 -4.97 2.32 -0.70
N MET A 108 -4.30 1.18 -0.59
CA MET A 108 -4.72 -0.06 -1.26
C MET A 108 -5.24 -1.04 -0.20
N ILE A 109 -6.53 -1.30 -0.22
CA ILE A 109 -7.20 -2.27 0.66
C ILE A 109 -7.35 -3.56 -0.15
N ALA A 110 -6.29 -4.35 -0.17
CA ALA A 110 -6.18 -5.58 -0.96
C ALA A 110 -5.35 -6.65 -0.21
N PRO A 111 -5.97 -7.76 0.18
CA PRO A 111 -7.41 -8.03 0.13
C PRO A 111 -8.20 -7.24 1.17
N ILE A 112 -9.50 -7.07 0.93
CA ILE A 112 -10.43 -6.56 1.95
C ILE A 112 -10.58 -7.65 3.01
N LEU A 113 -10.13 -7.36 4.24
CA LEU A 113 -10.25 -8.27 5.39
C LEU A 113 -11.33 -7.78 6.36
N PRO A 114 -11.83 -8.66 7.26
CA PRO A 114 -12.71 -8.23 8.35
C PRO A 114 -12.14 -7.03 9.11
N GLY A 115 -12.97 -6.05 9.45
CA GLY A 115 -12.54 -4.82 10.09
C GLY A 115 -12.02 -3.73 9.13
N ALA A 116 -12.05 -3.95 7.81
CA ALA A 116 -11.64 -2.96 6.82
C ALA A 116 -12.54 -1.71 6.83
N GLU A 117 -13.81 -1.83 7.24
CA GLU A 117 -14.75 -0.71 7.40
C GLU A 117 -14.23 0.39 8.32
N GLY A 118 -13.45 0.02 9.34
CA GLY A 118 -12.80 0.98 10.24
C GLY A 118 -11.73 1.85 9.57
N LEU A 119 -11.32 1.51 8.34
CA LEU A 119 -10.36 2.32 7.58
C LEU A 119 -10.99 3.57 6.98
N VAL A 120 -12.30 3.59 6.71
CA VAL A 120 -12.98 4.71 6.04
C VAL A 120 -12.73 6.01 6.79
N SER A 121 -13.15 6.08 8.06
CA SER A 121 -12.94 7.27 8.90
C SER A 121 -11.47 7.56 9.17
N THR A 122 -10.64 6.52 9.25
CA THR A 122 -9.22 6.66 9.58
C THR A 122 -8.40 7.22 8.42
N LEU A 123 -8.78 6.93 7.17
CA LEU A 123 -8.08 7.36 5.95
C LEU A 123 -8.59 8.70 5.41
N GLN A 124 -9.78 9.13 5.83
CA GLN A 124 -10.38 10.39 5.39
C GLN A 124 -9.42 11.56 5.60
N GLY A 125 -9.20 12.35 4.54
CA GLY A 125 -8.30 13.51 4.55
C GLY A 125 -6.81 13.16 4.61
N LYS A 126 -6.43 11.90 4.42
CA LYS A 126 -5.03 11.45 4.42
C LYS A 126 -4.60 10.80 3.11
N VAL A 127 -5.54 10.59 2.20
CA VAL A 127 -5.31 10.00 0.89
C VAL A 127 -6.16 10.71 -0.16
N GLU A 128 -5.69 10.70 -1.40
CA GLU A 128 -6.45 11.19 -2.56
C GLU A 128 -7.35 10.10 -3.12
N ASN A 129 -6.90 8.84 -3.07
CA ASN A 129 -7.62 7.71 -3.64
C ASN A 129 -7.55 6.48 -2.73
N VAL A 130 -8.58 5.64 -2.82
CA VAL A 130 -8.60 4.31 -2.21
C VAL A 130 -8.85 3.29 -3.30
N LEU A 131 -7.97 2.30 -3.40
CA LEU A 131 -8.11 1.16 -4.29
C LEU A 131 -8.58 -0.04 -3.47
N LEU A 132 -9.64 -0.69 -3.93
CA LEU A 132 -10.24 -1.85 -3.27
C LEU A 132 -10.05 -3.08 -4.17
N ASP A 133 -9.62 -4.18 -3.58
CA ASP A 133 -9.60 -5.47 -4.27
C ASP A 133 -9.98 -6.60 -3.32
N LYS A 134 -10.75 -7.54 -3.84
CA LYS A 134 -11.09 -8.76 -3.11
C LYS A 134 -10.00 -9.81 -3.28
N LEU A 135 -9.94 -10.75 -2.37
CA LEU A 135 -9.05 -11.90 -2.52
C LEU A 135 -9.57 -12.81 -3.64
N ASN A 136 -8.86 -12.83 -4.75
CA ASN A 136 -9.24 -13.63 -5.93
C ASN A 136 -8.52 -15.00 -5.98
N TYR A 137 -7.73 -15.35 -4.96
CA TYR A 137 -6.91 -16.55 -4.92
C TYR A 137 -7.15 -17.35 -3.64
N HIS A 138 -7.11 -18.68 -3.76
CA HIS A 138 -7.33 -19.62 -2.66
C HIS A 138 -6.15 -19.74 -1.67
N TYR A 139 -5.11 -18.92 -1.82
CA TYR A 139 -3.89 -19.01 -0.98
C TYR A 139 -4.14 -18.75 0.51
N ALA A 140 -5.17 -18.00 0.86
CA ALA A 140 -5.52 -17.70 2.25
C ALA A 140 -6.64 -18.59 2.83
N ASP A 141 -7.24 -19.47 2.03
CA ASP A 141 -8.37 -20.33 2.46
C ASP A 141 -8.07 -21.08 3.76
N TRP A 142 -6.86 -21.61 3.88
CA TRP A 142 -6.41 -22.29 5.08
C TRP A 142 -6.44 -21.37 6.31
N THR A 143 -6.02 -20.11 6.16
CA THR A 143 -6.03 -19.12 7.23
C THR A 143 -7.45 -18.82 7.66
N TYR A 144 -8.35 -18.54 6.70
CA TYR A 144 -9.77 -18.31 7.01
C TYR A 144 -10.41 -19.49 7.73
N LYS A 145 -10.17 -20.73 7.27
CA LYS A 145 -10.67 -21.96 7.91
C LYS A 145 -10.14 -22.12 9.32
N ARG A 146 -8.82 -21.94 9.51
CA ARG A 146 -8.17 -22.12 10.81
C ARG A 146 -8.71 -21.17 11.87
N TYR A 147 -9.10 -19.97 11.50
CA TYR A 147 -9.56 -18.93 12.43
C TYR A 147 -11.08 -18.73 12.41
N GLY A 148 -11.85 -19.64 11.77
CA GLY A 148 -13.32 -19.59 11.78
C GLY A 148 -13.91 -18.38 11.03
N MET A 149 -13.21 -17.88 10.01
CA MET A 149 -13.58 -16.68 9.25
C MET A 149 -14.05 -16.98 7.83
N GLN A 150 -14.53 -18.19 7.54
CA GLN A 150 -14.96 -18.60 6.20
C GLN A 150 -16.05 -17.69 5.63
N TRP A 151 -16.89 -17.11 6.48
CA TRP A 151 -17.92 -16.13 6.10
C TRP A 151 -17.37 -14.90 5.39
N ALA A 152 -16.11 -14.54 5.63
CA ALA A 152 -15.46 -13.41 4.97
C ALA A 152 -14.91 -13.75 3.57
N MET A 153 -15.07 -14.99 3.13
CA MET A 153 -14.74 -15.44 1.76
C MET A 153 -15.93 -15.38 0.81
N GLU A 154 -17.13 -15.17 1.35
CA GLU A 154 -18.38 -15.16 0.57
C GLU A 154 -18.54 -13.83 -0.18
N ASP A 155 -19.10 -13.88 -1.38
CA ASP A 155 -19.35 -12.67 -2.20
C ASP A 155 -20.24 -11.64 -1.47
N GLY A 156 -21.15 -12.09 -0.60
CA GLY A 156 -21.96 -11.23 0.26
C GLY A 156 -21.16 -10.32 1.20
N PHE A 157 -20.02 -10.78 1.69
CA PHE A 157 -19.13 -9.96 2.52
C PHE A 157 -18.57 -8.75 1.76
N PHE A 158 -18.18 -8.95 0.51
CA PHE A 158 -17.64 -7.88 -0.34
C PHE A 158 -18.72 -6.91 -0.82
N SER A 159 -19.93 -7.42 -1.12
CA SER A 159 -21.06 -6.60 -1.57
C SER A 159 -21.57 -5.64 -0.50
N GLN A 160 -21.57 -6.05 0.76
CA GLN A 160 -21.97 -5.20 1.89
C GLN A 160 -20.95 -4.10 2.22
N LYS A 161 -19.66 -4.28 1.84
CA LYS A 161 -18.58 -3.37 2.16
C LYS A 161 -18.21 -2.39 1.03
N GLY A 162 -18.68 -2.64 -0.19
CA GLY A 162 -18.43 -1.81 -1.37
C GLY A 162 -19.54 -0.84 -1.76
N GLY A 163 -20.64 -0.83 -1.03
CA GLY A 163 -21.85 -0.06 -1.35
C GLY A 163 -22.14 1.03 -0.32
N SER A 164 -21.33 2.07 -0.28
CA SER A 164 -21.70 3.36 0.34
C SER A 164 -20.72 4.44 -0.09
#